data_48df936a38140e2505ec41b7ab727e38
#
_entry.id   48df936a38140e2505ec41b7ab727e38
#
_cell.length_a   1.000
_cell.length_b   1.000
_cell.length_c   1.000
_cell.angle_alpha   90.00
_cell.angle_beta   90.00
_cell.angle_gamma   90.00
#
_symmetry.space_group_name_H-M   'P 1'
#
loop_
_entity.id
_entity.type
_entity.pdbx_description
1 polymer ?
#
loop_
_entity_poly.entity_id
_entity_poly.type
_entity_poly.pdbx_seq_one_letter_code
_entity_poly.pdbx_strand_id
1 'polypeptide(L)'
;VAIDGSNAAEYAFKKAIDIAKRNDAQLILSHVVDTRAFATVEAYDRSLAIRAEGYAKELLDEYQDKAKAAGVDNIIIDVEYGSPKIKIAKDVAPKYKADLIICGATGLNAMERFFIGSVSEHITRYAKCDVLVVRMPEQK
;
A
#
# COMPACT_ATOMS: atom_id res chain seq x y z
N VAL A 1 -2.28 -5.53 0.19
CA VAL A 1 -1.32 -4.81 -0.65
C VAL A 1 -1.25 -3.34 -0.24
N ALA A 2 -0.04 -2.82 -0.15
CA ALA A 2 0.20 -1.43 0.21
C ALA A 2 0.12 -0.55 -1.04
N ILE A 3 -0.76 0.44 -1.01
CA ILE A 3 -1.03 1.36 -2.12
C ILE A 3 -0.60 2.77 -1.71
N ASP A 4 0.36 3.35 -2.42
CA ASP A 4 0.85 4.70 -2.14
C ASP A 4 0.76 5.65 -3.34
N GLY A 5 0.19 5.19 -4.45
CA GLY A 5 0.08 5.96 -5.67
C GLY A 5 1.29 5.86 -6.59
N SER A 6 2.34 5.14 -6.18
CA SER A 6 3.53 4.96 -7.01
C SER A 6 3.33 3.90 -8.08
N ASN A 7 4.18 3.93 -9.10
CA ASN A 7 4.20 2.90 -10.14
C ASN A 7 4.58 1.53 -9.55
N ALA A 8 5.49 1.51 -8.60
CA ALA A 8 5.89 0.27 -7.93
C ALA A 8 4.71 -0.36 -7.20
N ALA A 9 3.88 0.44 -6.51
CA ALA A 9 2.67 -0.05 -5.86
C ALA A 9 1.66 -0.58 -6.87
N GLU A 10 1.57 0.03 -8.05
CA GLU A 10 0.69 -0.46 -9.09
C GLU A 10 1.11 -1.84 -9.59
N TYR A 11 2.40 -2.08 -9.79
CA TYR A 11 2.90 -3.41 -10.13
C TYR A 11 2.63 -4.41 -9.02
N ALA A 12 2.81 -4.01 -7.77
CA ALA A 12 2.49 -4.84 -6.61
C ALA A 12 1.00 -5.20 -6.60
N PHE A 13 0.14 -4.24 -6.92
CA PHE A 13 -1.30 -4.44 -7.00
C PHE A 13 -1.66 -5.48 -8.08
N LYS A 14 -1.07 -5.36 -9.26
CA LYS A 14 -1.31 -6.34 -10.35
C LYS A 14 -0.92 -7.75 -9.92
N LYS A 15 0.20 -7.88 -9.23
CA LYS A 15 0.64 -9.16 -8.68
C LYS A 15 -0.35 -9.68 -7.62
N ALA A 16 -0.84 -8.79 -6.78
CA ALA A 16 -1.81 -9.14 -5.75
C ALA A 16 -3.12 -9.65 -6.33
N ILE A 17 -3.58 -9.05 -7.44
CA ILE A 17 -4.77 -9.53 -8.15
C ILE A 17 -4.58 -10.99 -8.59
N ASP A 18 -3.47 -11.30 -9.24
CA ASP A 18 -3.19 -12.65 -9.70
C ASP A 18 -3.17 -13.66 -8.56
N ILE A 19 -2.53 -13.30 -7.46
CA ILE A 19 -2.43 -14.17 -6.28
C ILE A 19 -3.80 -14.36 -5.64
N ALA A 20 -4.56 -13.28 -5.48
CA ALA A 20 -5.89 -13.35 -4.88
C ALA A 20 -6.83 -14.23 -5.70
N LYS A 21 -6.78 -14.12 -7.03
CA LYS A 21 -7.61 -14.94 -7.92
C LYS A 21 -7.24 -16.43 -7.83
N ARG A 22 -5.94 -16.73 -7.85
CA ARG A 22 -5.49 -18.13 -7.81
C ARG A 22 -5.83 -18.82 -6.49
N ASN A 23 -5.90 -18.06 -5.42
CA ASN A 23 -6.09 -18.60 -4.07
C ASN A 23 -7.49 -18.34 -3.50
N ASP A 24 -8.36 -17.70 -4.27
CA ASP A 24 -9.69 -17.26 -3.80
C ASP A 24 -9.56 -16.49 -2.49
N ALA A 25 -8.60 -15.58 -2.44
CA ALA A 25 -8.23 -14.86 -1.24
C ALA A 25 -8.99 -13.53 -1.12
N GLN A 26 -9.10 -13.06 0.12
CA GLN A 26 -9.55 -11.70 0.39
C GLN A 26 -8.41 -10.74 0.08
N LEU A 27 -8.70 -9.70 -0.70
CA LEU A 27 -7.73 -8.68 -1.04
C LEU A 27 -7.99 -7.42 -0.20
N ILE A 28 -6.98 -7.00 0.56
CA ILE A 28 -7.06 -5.79 1.36
C ILE A 28 -6.20 -4.73 0.69
N LEU A 29 -6.84 -3.65 0.28
CA LEU A 29 -6.18 -2.50 -0.32
C LEU A 29 -5.94 -1.47 0.77
N SER A 30 -4.69 -1.30 1.17
CA SER A 30 -4.33 -0.44 2.29
C SER A 30 -3.54 0.78 1.83
N HIS A 31 -3.96 1.95 2.28
CA HIS A 31 -3.23 3.19 2.10
C HIS A 31 -3.04 3.84 3.46
N VAL A 32 -1.81 4.23 3.77
CA VAL A 32 -1.50 4.95 5.00
C VAL A 32 -1.23 6.40 4.66
N VAL A 33 -2.05 7.30 5.20
CA VAL A 33 -1.83 8.73 5.09
C VAL A 33 -0.68 9.10 6.01
N ASP A 34 0.44 9.56 5.43
CA ASP A 34 1.63 9.88 6.20
C ASP A 34 1.46 11.20 6.94
N THR A 35 1.11 11.11 8.22
CA THR A 35 0.85 12.29 9.05
C THR A 35 2.11 13.08 9.38
N ARG A 36 3.30 12.54 9.12
CA ARG A 36 4.54 13.29 9.30
C ARG A 36 4.61 14.49 8.36
N ALA A 37 3.94 14.41 7.21
CA ALA A 37 3.82 15.55 6.29
C ALA A 37 3.10 16.74 6.92
N PHE A 38 2.28 16.52 7.96
CA PHE A 38 1.53 17.56 8.64
C PHE A 38 2.21 18.07 9.92
N ALA A 39 3.26 17.40 10.37
CA ALA A 39 3.90 17.71 11.65
C ALA A 39 4.61 19.07 11.66
N THR A 40 5.10 19.52 10.49
CA THR A 40 5.80 20.80 10.34
C THR A 40 4.90 21.90 9.77
N VAL A 41 3.75 21.54 9.22
CA VAL A 41 2.71 22.46 8.83
C VAL A 41 1.79 22.55 10.03
N GLU A 42 1.41 23.75 10.41
CA GLU A 42 0.57 23.92 11.59
C GLU A 42 -0.53 22.88 11.66
N ALA A 43 -0.62 22.24 12.82
CA ALA A 43 -1.59 21.19 13.10
C ALA A 43 -3.05 21.62 12.92
N TYR A 44 -3.26 22.86 12.55
CA TYR A 44 -4.57 23.47 12.36
C TYR A 44 -5.00 23.53 10.92
N ASP A 45 -4.15 23.14 9.96
CA ASP A 45 -4.56 23.18 8.55
C ASP A 45 -5.38 21.94 8.21
N ARG A 46 -6.64 22.00 8.54
CA ARG A 46 -7.60 20.94 8.22
C ARG A 46 -7.74 20.72 6.73
N SER A 47 -7.40 21.72 5.90
CA SER A 47 -7.53 21.57 4.45
C SER A 47 -6.57 20.53 3.90
N LEU A 48 -5.33 20.44 4.47
CA LEU A 48 -4.38 19.42 4.07
C LEU A 48 -4.84 18.02 4.46
N ALA A 49 -5.36 17.88 5.68
CA ALA A 49 -5.88 16.59 6.15
C ALA A 49 -7.08 16.12 5.32
N ILE A 50 -7.99 17.02 5.01
CA ILE A 50 -9.18 16.74 4.17
C ILE A 50 -8.75 16.32 2.77
N ARG A 51 -7.77 17.01 2.19
CA ARG A 51 -7.24 16.66 0.87
C ARG A 51 -6.58 15.30 0.86
N ALA A 52 -5.79 15.01 1.88
CA ALA A 52 -5.12 13.71 1.99
C ALA A 52 -6.12 12.57 2.15
N GLU A 53 -7.16 12.77 2.94
CA GLU A 53 -8.23 11.80 3.10
C GLU A 53 -9.00 11.60 1.81
N GLY A 54 -9.36 12.69 1.12
CA GLY A 54 -10.03 12.62 -0.18
C GLY A 54 -9.18 11.92 -1.22
N TYR A 55 -7.89 12.22 -1.27
CA TYR A 55 -6.95 11.55 -2.17
C TYR A 55 -6.88 10.05 -1.89
N ALA A 56 -6.77 9.68 -0.62
CA ALA A 56 -6.71 8.26 -0.22
C ALA A 56 -7.96 7.51 -0.68
N LYS A 57 -9.11 8.10 -0.46
CA LYS A 57 -10.38 7.50 -0.85
C LYS A 57 -10.49 7.32 -2.36
N GLU A 58 -10.19 8.36 -3.12
CA GLU A 58 -10.24 8.30 -4.59
C GLU A 58 -9.27 7.24 -5.13
N LEU A 59 -8.06 7.22 -4.58
CA LEU A 59 -7.03 6.25 -4.97
C LEU A 59 -7.50 4.82 -4.73
N LEU A 60 -8.00 4.53 -3.55
CA LEU A 60 -8.44 3.18 -3.20
C LEU A 60 -9.71 2.78 -3.94
N ASP A 61 -10.64 3.71 -4.17
CA ASP A 61 -11.83 3.43 -4.96
C ASP A 61 -11.47 3.04 -6.39
N GLU A 62 -10.50 3.73 -6.98
CA GLU A 62 -9.99 3.42 -8.32
C GLU A 62 -9.38 2.02 -8.36
N TYR A 63 -8.55 1.69 -7.39
CA TYR A 63 -7.95 0.37 -7.32
C TYR A 63 -8.97 -0.73 -7.03
N GLN A 64 -9.98 -0.44 -6.22
CA GLN A 64 -11.06 -1.39 -5.98
C GLN A 64 -11.82 -1.70 -7.27
N ASP A 65 -12.13 -0.67 -8.05
CA ASP A 65 -12.82 -0.86 -9.34
C ASP A 65 -11.97 -1.70 -10.29
N LYS A 66 -10.68 -1.46 -10.36
CA LYS A 66 -9.76 -2.26 -11.17
C LYS A 66 -9.72 -3.71 -10.72
N ALA A 67 -9.72 -3.95 -9.41
CA ALA A 67 -9.69 -5.32 -8.87
C ALA A 67 -10.99 -6.06 -9.19
N LYS A 68 -12.13 -5.40 -9.06
CA LYS A 68 -13.42 -5.98 -9.41
C LYS A 68 -13.49 -6.31 -10.90
N ALA A 69 -13.03 -5.39 -11.74
CA ALA A 69 -12.99 -5.61 -13.19
C ALA A 69 -12.08 -6.79 -13.56
N ALA A 70 -11.06 -7.05 -12.76
CA ALA A 70 -10.13 -8.17 -12.97
C ALA A 70 -10.67 -9.50 -12.41
N GLY A 71 -11.80 -9.49 -11.70
CA GLY A 71 -12.44 -10.71 -11.21
C GLY A 71 -12.22 -11.01 -9.72
N VAL A 72 -11.73 -10.05 -8.95
CA VAL A 72 -11.59 -10.21 -7.50
C VAL A 72 -12.83 -9.62 -6.83
N ASP A 73 -13.59 -10.43 -6.14
CA ASP A 73 -14.86 -10.02 -5.54
C ASP A 73 -14.75 -9.66 -4.04
N ASN A 74 -13.86 -10.34 -3.33
CA ASN A 74 -13.71 -10.13 -1.89
C ASN A 74 -12.61 -9.11 -1.62
N ILE A 75 -13.00 -7.83 -1.54
CA ILE A 75 -12.08 -6.70 -1.41
C ILE A 75 -12.44 -5.86 -0.19
N ILE A 76 -11.43 -5.52 0.60
CA ILE A 76 -11.57 -4.55 1.70
C ILE A 76 -10.67 -3.36 1.42
N ILE A 77 -11.19 -2.17 1.65
CA ILE A 77 -10.43 -0.93 1.60
C ILE A 77 -10.07 -0.54 3.03
N ASP A 78 -8.80 -0.21 3.25
CA ASP A 78 -8.30 0.21 4.55
C ASP A 78 -7.48 1.49 4.41
N VAL A 79 -7.89 2.52 5.14
CA VAL A 79 -7.16 3.79 5.23
C VAL A 79 -6.67 3.95 6.65
N GLU A 80 -5.37 4.14 6.82
CA GLU A 80 -4.74 4.37 8.11
C GLU A 80 -4.02 5.71 8.11
N TYR A 81 -3.70 6.20 9.29
CA TYR A 81 -2.99 7.46 9.48
C TYR A 81 -1.77 7.22 10.34
N GLY A 82 -0.64 7.75 9.93
CA GLY A 82 0.61 7.60 10.69
C GLY A 82 1.81 7.40 9.80
N SER A 83 2.75 6.57 10.24
CA SER A 83 3.92 6.22 9.46
C SER A 83 3.64 4.96 8.66
N PRO A 84 3.69 5.00 7.31
CA PRO A 84 3.42 3.82 6.48
C PRO A 84 4.27 2.61 6.85
N LYS A 85 5.57 2.81 7.10
CA LYS A 85 6.47 1.71 7.40
C LYS A 85 6.11 0.99 8.71
N ILE A 86 5.50 1.72 9.66
CA ILE A 86 5.11 1.13 10.95
C ILE A 86 3.71 0.54 10.85
N LYS A 87 2.77 1.29 10.28
CA LYS A 87 1.36 0.92 10.26
C LYS A 87 1.08 -0.37 9.50
N ILE A 88 1.70 -0.56 8.35
CA ILE A 88 1.40 -1.70 7.49
C ILE A 88 1.74 -3.02 8.19
N ALA A 89 2.96 -3.15 8.70
CA ALA A 89 3.41 -4.40 9.32
C ALA A 89 2.81 -4.64 10.70
N LYS A 90 2.66 -3.59 11.50
CA LYS A 90 2.29 -3.73 12.91
C LYS A 90 0.82 -3.60 13.21
N ASP A 91 0.08 -2.84 12.38
CA ASP A 91 -1.34 -2.58 12.65
C ASP A 91 -2.27 -3.18 11.59
N VAL A 92 -2.02 -2.92 10.31
CA VAL A 92 -2.92 -3.36 9.25
C VAL A 92 -2.89 -4.88 9.09
N ALA A 93 -1.72 -5.46 8.96
CA ALA A 93 -1.61 -6.90 8.76
C ALA A 93 -2.23 -7.72 9.91
N PRO A 94 -1.95 -7.39 11.18
CA PRO A 94 -2.61 -8.11 12.28
C PRO A 94 -4.12 -7.87 12.35
N LYS A 95 -4.57 -6.66 12.04
CA LYS A 95 -6.01 -6.31 12.08
C LYS A 95 -6.84 -7.24 11.19
N TYR A 96 -6.31 -7.58 10.02
CA TYR A 96 -7.01 -8.45 9.08
C TYR A 96 -6.47 -9.87 9.08
N LYS A 97 -5.56 -10.20 9.97
CA LYS A 97 -4.91 -11.51 10.04
C LYS A 97 -4.33 -11.91 8.68
N ALA A 98 -3.58 -10.98 8.08
CA ALA A 98 -3.02 -11.18 6.76
C ALA A 98 -2.06 -12.35 6.72
N ASP A 99 -2.16 -13.18 5.70
CA ASP A 99 -1.23 -14.28 5.44
C ASP A 99 -0.06 -13.84 4.58
N LEU A 100 -0.24 -12.76 3.82
CA LEU A 100 0.76 -12.25 2.90
C LEU A 100 0.60 -10.74 2.77
N ILE A 101 1.73 -10.02 2.88
CA ILE A 101 1.79 -8.60 2.55
C ILE A 101 2.48 -8.48 1.18
N ILE A 102 1.89 -7.71 0.29
CA ILE A 102 2.47 -7.43 -1.03
C ILE A 102 2.74 -5.94 -1.12
N CYS A 103 3.96 -5.57 -1.44
CA CYS A 103 4.35 -4.16 -1.56
C CYS A 103 5.34 -3.98 -2.70
N GLY A 104 5.44 -2.76 -3.20
CA GLY A 104 6.47 -2.41 -4.17
C GLY A 104 7.84 -2.32 -3.49
N ALA A 105 8.88 -2.53 -4.25
CA ALA A 105 10.25 -2.45 -3.74
C ALA A 105 10.63 -1.01 -3.37
N THR A 106 10.00 -0.03 -4.01
CA THR A 106 10.26 1.39 -3.80
C THR A 106 8.96 2.16 -3.68
N GLY A 107 9.04 3.44 -3.33
CA GLY A 107 7.88 4.32 -3.24
C GLY A 107 7.90 5.43 -4.28
N LEU A 108 7.26 6.56 -3.95
CA LEU A 108 7.09 7.70 -4.85
C LEU A 108 8.42 8.36 -5.25
N ASN A 109 9.43 8.29 -4.37
CA ASN A 109 10.71 8.96 -4.57
C ASN A 109 11.83 7.99 -4.90
N ALA A 110 11.53 6.94 -5.67
CA ALA A 110 12.51 5.95 -6.08
C ALA A 110 13.60 6.59 -6.95
N MET A 111 14.84 6.51 -6.49
CA MET A 111 15.97 7.12 -7.18
C MET A 111 16.85 6.10 -7.89
N GLU A 112 16.87 4.87 -7.43
CA GLU A 112 17.72 3.84 -8.01
C GLU A 112 16.98 2.50 -8.04
N ARG A 113 17.20 1.77 -9.11
CA ARG A 113 16.53 0.51 -9.40
C ARG A 113 16.93 -0.64 -8.46
N PHE A 114 18.14 -0.59 -7.88
CA PHE A 114 18.61 -1.61 -6.94
C PHE A 114 18.25 -1.29 -5.50
N PHE A 115 17.63 -0.16 -5.29
CA PHE A 115 17.31 0.32 -3.96
C PHE A 115 16.03 -0.34 -3.45
N ILE A 116 16.07 -0.76 -2.19
CA ILE A 116 14.85 -1.16 -1.48
C ILE A 116 14.42 0.01 -0.62
N GLY A 117 13.18 0.46 -0.79
CA GLY A 117 12.66 1.60 -0.05
C GLY A 117 12.53 1.32 1.45
N SER A 118 12.48 2.38 2.26
CA SER A 118 12.41 2.25 3.71
C SER A 118 11.15 1.53 4.18
N VAL A 119 10.03 1.73 3.49
CA VAL A 119 8.77 1.08 3.85
C VAL A 119 8.86 -0.42 3.60
N SER A 120 9.29 -0.84 2.42
CA SER A 120 9.40 -2.26 2.08
C SER A 120 10.45 -2.97 2.95
N GLU A 121 11.56 -2.32 3.25
CA GLU A 121 12.57 -2.87 4.16
C GLU A 121 11.99 -3.09 5.56
N HIS A 122 11.30 -2.11 6.10
CA HIS A 122 10.71 -2.20 7.43
C HIS A 122 9.64 -3.29 7.49
N ILE A 123 8.78 -3.36 6.47
CA ILE A 123 7.76 -4.40 6.38
C ILE A 123 8.41 -5.79 6.39
N THR A 124 9.42 -5.99 5.56
CA THR A 124 10.12 -7.26 5.46
C THR A 124 10.74 -7.69 6.79
N ARG A 125 11.29 -6.71 7.51
CA ARG A 125 11.97 -6.98 8.79
C ARG A 125 11.00 -7.29 9.94
N TYR A 126 9.87 -6.61 10.00
CA TYR A 126 8.99 -6.65 11.17
C TYR A 126 7.65 -7.35 10.97
N ALA A 127 7.27 -7.70 9.75
CA ALA A 127 6.03 -8.42 9.52
C ALA A 127 6.09 -9.83 10.13
N LYS A 128 4.95 -10.28 10.66
CA LYS A 128 4.82 -11.62 11.22
C LYS A 128 4.27 -12.63 10.21
N CYS A 129 4.01 -12.18 8.99
CA CYS A 129 3.56 -13.02 7.89
C CYS A 129 4.55 -12.89 6.74
N ASP A 130 4.32 -13.66 5.70
CA ASP A 130 5.15 -13.59 4.50
C ASP A 130 5.01 -12.24 3.80
N VAL A 131 6.08 -11.81 3.15
CA VAL A 131 6.11 -10.53 2.43
C VAL A 131 6.64 -10.78 1.02
N LEU A 132 5.86 -10.34 0.03
CA LEU A 132 6.28 -10.34 -1.35
C LEU A 132 6.61 -8.91 -1.75
N VAL A 133 7.87 -8.66 -2.06
CA VAL A 133 8.34 -7.36 -2.54
C VAL A 133 8.40 -7.41 -4.06
N VAL A 134 7.59 -6.60 -4.72
CA VAL A 134 7.45 -6.63 -6.18
C VAL A 134 8.31 -5.54 -6.80
N ARG A 135 9.14 -5.92 -7.74
CA ARG A 135 9.97 -4.99 -8.50
C ARG A 135 9.34 -4.67 -9.82
N MET A 136 9.51 -3.43 -10.25
CA MET A 136 9.11 -3.04 -11.61
C MET A 136 10.03 -3.69 -12.63
N PRO A 137 9.50 -4.03 -13.83
CA PRO A 137 10.34 -4.53 -14.91
C PRO A 137 11.42 -3.53 -15.28
N GLU A 138 12.55 -4.03 -15.75
CA GLU A 138 13.59 -3.16 -16.31
C GLU A 138 13.03 -2.37 -17.50
N GLN A 139 13.26 -1.08 -17.47
CA GLN A 139 13.02 -0.24 -18.63
C GLN A 139 14.28 -0.26 -19.48
N LYS A 140 14.15 -0.77 -20.68
CA LYS A 140 15.22 -0.71 -21.66
C LYS A 140 15.22 0.63 -22.37
#